data_a1701009ffd28ff9eceec532a6031714
#
_entry.id   a1701009ffd28ff9eceec532a6031714
#
_cell.length_a   1.000
_cell.length_b   1.000
_cell.length_c   1.000
_cell.angle_alpha   90.00
_cell.angle_beta   90.00
_cell.angle_gamma   90.00
#
_symmetry.space_group_name_H-M   'P 1'
#
loop_
_entity.id
_entity.type
_entity.pdbx_description
1 polymer ?
#
loop_
_entity_poly.entity_id
_entity_poly.type
_entity_poly.pdbx_seq_one_letter_code
_entity_poly.pdbx_strand_id
1 'polypeptide(L)'
;MARKVTITKELILDTALAMLIRDGYSSVNVKTLAKEIGCSTQPIVWHFENMEGLRMALSEYARDYAAKKAVKDMKDKIEGFEYLGRSYVRMAIKEPNLFRFLYLGESPMGKPYDLKAIARDKKNKPMISAISIQTGLNEEQVIRFIRNTVIYSHGIATMVATGVFKGSEKEMMAMINDAADSFIAMEGIDPEKISGKEKKR
;
A
#
# COMPACT_ATOMS: atom_id res chain seq x y z
N MET A 1 19.76 -21.06 34.66
CA MET A 1 20.50 -20.49 33.50
C MET A 1 19.49 -19.84 32.56
N ALA A 2 19.55 -18.55 32.34
CA ALA A 2 18.68 -17.86 31.41
C ALA A 2 18.99 -18.36 29.97
N ARG A 3 17.95 -18.82 29.26
CA ARG A 3 18.05 -19.29 27.87
C ARG A 3 18.54 -18.12 27.01
N LYS A 4 19.73 -18.25 26.41
CA LYS A 4 20.30 -17.22 25.53
C LYS A 4 19.35 -17.06 24.35
N VAL A 5 18.62 -15.94 24.29
CA VAL A 5 17.70 -15.64 23.17
C VAL A 5 18.56 -15.52 21.91
N THR A 6 18.33 -16.39 20.96
CA THR A 6 19.02 -16.33 19.65
C THR A 6 18.43 -15.12 18.88
N ILE A 7 19.26 -14.14 18.57
CA ILE A 7 18.84 -12.97 17.78
C ILE A 7 18.82 -13.39 16.30
N THR A 8 17.61 -13.66 15.81
CA THR A 8 17.39 -14.09 14.41
C THR A 8 17.16 -12.87 13.50
N LYS A 9 17.39 -13.07 12.20
CA LYS A 9 17.09 -12.06 11.17
C LYS A 9 15.62 -11.63 11.22
N GLU A 10 14.72 -12.57 11.44
CA GLU A 10 13.28 -12.32 11.53
C GLU A 10 12.93 -11.45 12.74
N LEU A 11 13.45 -11.77 13.94
CA LEU A 11 13.26 -10.95 15.14
C LEU A 11 13.72 -9.50 14.91
N ILE A 12 14.85 -9.31 14.23
CA ILE A 12 15.36 -7.97 13.94
C ILE A 12 14.39 -7.23 12.98
N LEU A 13 13.91 -7.90 11.93
CA LEU A 13 12.98 -7.30 10.95
C LEU A 13 11.60 -7.02 11.56
N ASP A 14 11.08 -7.90 12.41
CA ASP A 14 9.83 -7.67 13.15
C ASP A 14 9.95 -6.44 14.04
N THR A 15 11.04 -6.33 14.79
CA THR A 15 11.30 -5.18 15.66
C THR A 15 11.47 -3.90 14.84
N ALA A 16 12.22 -3.96 13.74
CA ALA A 16 12.42 -2.81 12.85
C ALA A 16 11.11 -2.33 12.23
N LEU A 17 10.24 -3.27 11.79
CA LEU A 17 8.93 -2.95 11.25
C LEU A 17 8.01 -2.32 12.31
N ALA A 18 8.02 -2.86 13.53
CA ALA A 18 7.24 -2.30 14.64
C ALA A 18 7.68 -0.85 14.96
N MET A 19 8.99 -0.60 15.02
CA MET A 19 9.55 0.74 15.21
C MET A 19 9.20 1.67 14.04
N LEU A 20 9.33 1.20 12.80
CA LEU A 20 8.93 1.95 11.60
C LEU A 20 7.47 2.39 11.67
N ILE A 21 6.55 1.48 11.99
CA ILE A 21 5.12 1.77 12.07
C ILE A 21 4.82 2.77 13.20
N ARG A 22 5.41 2.58 14.38
CA ARG A 22 5.18 3.39 15.57
C ARG A 22 5.82 4.79 15.44
N ASP A 23 7.10 4.84 15.13
CA ASP A 23 7.94 6.03 15.31
C ASP A 23 8.46 6.64 13.98
N GLY A 24 8.26 5.93 12.86
CA GLY A 24 8.79 6.31 11.56
C GLY A 24 10.20 5.77 11.27
N TYR A 25 10.58 5.83 9.99
CA TYR A 25 11.83 5.23 9.52
C TYR A 25 13.10 5.85 10.15
N SER A 26 13.07 7.13 10.47
CA SER A 26 14.19 7.82 11.14
C SER A 26 14.57 7.22 12.49
N SER A 27 13.65 6.52 13.15
CA SER A 27 13.90 5.82 14.41
C SER A 27 14.69 4.52 14.23
N VAL A 28 14.71 3.95 13.02
CA VAL A 28 15.29 2.64 12.74
C VAL A 28 16.77 2.79 12.39
N ASN A 29 17.63 2.43 13.34
CA ASN A 29 19.06 2.29 13.12
C ASN A 29 19.64 1.17 14.02
N VAL A 30 20.87 0.76 13.74
CA VAL A 30 21.50 -0.36 14.45
C VAL A 30 21.50 -0.18 15.97
N LYS A 31 21.76 1.04 16.47
CA LYS A 31 21.82 1.31 17.92
C LYS A 31 20.45 1.26 18.58
N THR A 32 19.45 1.87 17.95
CA THR A 32 18.07 1.89 18.49
C THR A 32 17.45 0.51 18.44
N LEU A 33 17.67 -0.26 17.37
CA LEU A 33 17.25 -1.66 17.26
C LEU A 33 17.90 -2.54 18.31
N ALA A 34 19.20 -2.44 18.50
CA ALA A 34 19.90 -3.20 19.54
C ALA A 34 19.34 -2.93 20.92
N LYS A 35 19.03 -1.64 21.23
CA LYS A 35 18.39 -1.23 22.47
C LYS A 35 16.99 -1.81 22.62
N GLU A 36 16.15 -1.75 21.57
CA GLU A 36 14.77 -2.25 21.58
C GLU A 36 14.72 -3.77 21.78
N ILE A 37 15.64 -4.50 21.14
CA ILE A 37 15.74 -5.96 21.24
C ILE A 37 16.38 -6.39 22.57
N GLY A 38 17.16 -5.52 23.22
CA GLY A 38 17.93 -5.85 24.42
C GLY A 38 19.22 -6.64 24.15
N CYS A 39 19.90 -6.34 23.02
CA CYS A 39 21.13 -7.01 22.61
C CYS A 39 22.25 -6.00 22.25
N SER A 40 23.43 -6.51 21.92
CA SER A 40 24.48 -5.68 21.32
C SER A 40 24.19 -5.40 19.84
N THR A 41 24.92 -4.45 19.25
CA THR A 41 24.79 -4.12 17.82
C THR A 41 25.34 -5.22 16.88
N GLN A 42 26.19 -6.08 17.40
CA GLN A 42 26.92 -7.09 16.61
C GLN A 42 26.02 -8.08 15.86
N PRO A 43 24.97 -8.69 16.44
CA PRO A 43 24.06 -9.56 15.72
C PRO A 43 23.38 -8.87 14.53
N ILE A 44 23.01 -7.58 14.68
CA ILE A 44 22.35 -6.83 13.62
C ILE A 44 23.31 -6.62 12.46
N VAL A 45 24.54 -6.16 12.74
CA VAL A 45 25.58 -5.98 11.72
C VAL A 45 25.92 -7.32 11.05
N TRP A 46 25.93 -8.40 11.80
CA TRP A 46 26.23 -9.73 11.24
C TRP A 46 25.16 -10.21 10.25
N HIS A 47 23.88 -9.90 10.50
CA HIS A 47 22.78 -10.31 9.61
C HIS A 47 22.62 -9.42 8.38
N PHE A 48 22.99 -8.14 8.46
CA PHE A 48 22.67 -7.14 7.42
C PHE A 48 23.90 -6.39 6.89
N GLU A 49 25.10 -6.68 7.42
CA GLU A 49 26.39 -6.07 7.07
C GLU A 49 26.45 -4.57 7.42
N ASN A 50 25.47 -3.79 6.98
CA ASN A 50 25.40 -2.35 7.18
C ASN A 50 23.94 -1.85 7.21
N MET A 51 23.77 -0.52 7.37
CA MET A 51 22.42 0.10 7.38
C MET A 51 21.68 -0.02 6.05
N GLU A 52 22.40 -0.04 4.92
CA GLU A 52 21.74 -0.19 3.62
C GLU A 52 21.20 -1.61 3.43
N GLY A 53 21.93 -2.64 3.83
CA GLY A 53 21.46 -4.03 3.83
C GLY A 53 20.23 -4.22 4.73
N LEU A 54 20.22 -3.61 5.93
CA LEU A 54 19.04 -3.59 6.81
C LEU A 54 17.85 -2.87 6.14
N ARG A 55 18.09 -1.73 5.52
CA ARG A 55 17.07 -0.93 4.86
C ARG A 55 16.43 -1.66 3.68
N MET A 56 17.24 -2.33 2.87
CA MET A 56 16.76 -3.18 1.77
C MET A 56 15.89 -4.32 2.28
N ALA A 57 16.37 -5.06 3.27
CA ALA A 57 15.63 -6.18 3.85
C ALA A 57 14.33 -5.71 4.54
N LEU A 58 14.36 -4.59 5.25
CA LEU A 58 13.16 -3.99 5.85
C LEU A 58 12.15 -3.56 4.78
N SER A 59 12.61 -3.06 3.63
CA SER A 59 11.72 -2.64 2.54
C SER A 59 10.96 -3.84 1.93
N GLU A 60 11.63 -4.96 1.75
CA GLU A 60 10.98 -6.20 1.31
C GLU A 60 9.99 -6.71 2.36
N TYR A 61 10.44 -6.77 3.62
CA TYR A 61 9.62 -7.24 4.74
C TYR A 61 8.36 -6.39 4.94
N ALA A 62 8.48 -5.08 4.85
CA ALA A 62 7.37 -4.14 4.96
C ALA A 62 6.36 -4.30 3.81
N ARG A 63 6.82 -4.57 2.58
CA ARG A 63 5.94 -4.86 1.45
C ARG A 63 5.16 -6.15 1.63
N ASP A 64 5.83 -7.21 2.09
CA ASP A 64 5.19 -8.48 2.39
C ASP A 64 4.14 -8.35 3.49
N TYR A 65 4.45 -7.59 4.54
CA TYR A 65 3.50 -7.27 5.60
C TYR A 65 2.28 -6.54 5.04
N ALA A 66 2.48 -5.51 4.24
CA ALA A 66 1.40 -4.73 3.62
C ALA A 66 0.53 -5.61 2.69
N ALA A 67 1.16 -6.48 1.88
CA ALA A 67 0.47 -7.40 1.00
C ALA A 67 -0.38 -8.43 1.77
N LYS A 68 0.19 -9.04 2.81
CA LYS A 68 -0.53 -10.00 3.69
C LYS A 68 -1.72 -9.34 4.38
N LYS A 69 -1.54 -8.10 4.84
CA LYS A 69 -2.61 -7.32 5.47
C LYS A 69 -3.72 -6.99 4.49
N ALA A 70 -3.37 -6.56 3.29
CA ALA A 70 -4.31 -6.35 2.21
C ALA A 70 -5.13 -7.62 1.92
N VAL A 71 -4.52 -8.78 1.75
CA VAL A 71 -5.22 -10.06 1.53
C VAL A 71 -6.14 -10.44 2.71
N LYS A 72 -5.72 -10.16 3.95
CA LYS A 72 -6.55 -10.43 5.14
C LYS A 72 -7.82 -9.58 5.15
N ASP A 73 -7.71 -8.33 4.76
CA ASP A 73 -8.84 -7.42 4.65
C ASP A 73 -9.81 -7.83 3.51
N MET A 74 -9.35 -8.60 2.47
CA MET A 74 -10.20 -9.17 1.40
C MET A 74 -11.28 -10.13 1.88
N LYS A 75 -11.09 -10.80 3.00
CA LYS A 75 -12.06 -11.77 3.53
C LYS A 75 -13.38 -11.11 3.98
N ASP A 76 -13.43 -9.81 4.07
CA ASP A 76 -14.61 -9.03 4.51
C ASP A 76 -15.52 -8.58 3.36
N LYS A 77 -15.62 -9.35 2.26
CA LYS A 77 -16.67 -9.25 1.21
C LYS A 77 -16.70 -7.97 0.37
N ILE A 78 -15.57 -7.31 0.14
CA ILE A 78 -15.52 -6.20 -0.83
C ILE A 78 -14.93 -6.74 -2.13
N GLU A 79 -15.69 -6.69 -3.22
CA GLU A 79 -15.27 -7.21 -4.51
C GLU A 79 -14.44 -6.19 -5.31
N GLY A 80 -13.36 -6.66 -5.93
CA GLY A 80 -12.69 -6.00 -7.04
C GLY A 80 -11.80 -4.81 -6.74
N PHE A 81 -11.86 -3.84 -7.63
CA PHE A 81 -10.99 -2.64 -7.67
C PHE A 81 -11.17 -1.70 -6.45
N GLU A 82 -12.40 -1.58 -5.96
CA GLU A 82 -12.72 -0.79 -4.75
C GLU A 82 -11.93 -1.24 -3.52
N TYR A 83 -11.72 -2.54 -3.42
CA TYR A 83 -10.95 -3.14 -2.34
C TYR A 83 -9.48 -2.65 -2.29
N LEU A 84 -8.80 -2.61 -3.44
CA LEU A 84 -7.40 -2.16 -3.50
C LEU A 84 -7.29 -0.69 -3.07
N GLY A 85 -8.20 0.15 -3.52
CA GLY A 85 -8.27 1.55 -3.10
C GLY A 85 -8.49 1.70 -1.60
N ARG A 86 -9.40 0.90 -1.03
CA ARG A 86 -9.72 0.93 0.40
C ARG A 86 -8.55 0.50 1.28
N SER A 87 -7.87 -0.61 0.96
CA SER A 87 -6.67 -1.06 1.69
C SER A 87 -5.55 -0.02 1.66
N TYR A 88 -5.39 0.65 0.53
CA TYR A 88 -4.38 1.68 0.33
C TYR A 88 -4.65 2.91 1.21
N VAL A 89 -5.88 3.42 1.18
CA VAL A 89 -6.31 4.56 2.02
C VAL A 89 -6.27 4.21 3.50
N ARG A 90 -6.72 3.00 3.85
CA ARG A 90 -6.68 2.51 5.24
C ARG A 90 -5.27 2.46 5.80
N MET A 91 -4.28 2.04 4.98
CA MET A 91 -2.87 2.09 5.38
C MET A 91 -2.42 3.52 5.65
N ALA A 92 -2.76 4.47 4.78
CA ALA A 92 -2.40 5.88 4.97
C ALA A 92 -2.98 6.47 6.27
N ILE A 93 -4.20 6.03 6.66
CA ILE A 93 -4.86 6.46 7.90
C ILE A 93 -4.25 5.79 9.13
N LYS A 94 -4.11 4.47 9.10
CA LYS A 94 -3.78 3.68 10.30
C LYS A 94 -2.30 3.48 10.53
N GLU A 95 -1.51 3.49 9.47
CA GLU A 95 -0.06 3.26 9.48
C GLU A 95 0.65 4.29 8.59
N PRO A 96 0.50 5.60 8.86
CA PRO A 96 1.02 6.66 8.00
C PRO A 96 2.54 6.59 7.82
N ASN A 97 3.28 6.15 8.83
CA ASN A 97 4.73 5.96 8.75
C ASN A 97 5.11 4.84 7.76
N LEU A 98 4.37 3.72 7.79
CA LEU A 98 4.56 2.64 6.83
C LEU A 98 4.22 3.10 5.41
N PHE A 99 3.12 3.84 5.25
CA PHE A 99 2.73 4.41 3.96
C PHE A 99 3.82 5.32 3.37
N ARG A 100 4.34 6.26 4.19
CA ARG A 100 5.43 7.15 3.78
C ARG A 100 6.67 6.37 3.36
N PHE A 101 7.05 5.39 4.16
CA PHE A 101 8.21 4.55 3.85
C PHE A 101 8.06 3.82 2.52
N LEU A 102 6.92 3.19 2.26
CA LEU A 102 6.72 2.38 1.05
C LEU A 102 6.47 3.20 -0.21
N TYR A 103 5.79 4.35 -0.09
CA TYR A 103 5.23 5.05 -1.25
C TYR A 103 5.72 6.50 -1.42
N LEU A 104 6.32 7.13 -0.42
CA LEU A 104 6.78 8.52 -0.50
C LEU A 104 8.31 8.67 -0.55
N GLY A 105 9.00 7.64 -1.02
CA GLY A 105 10.43 7.72 -1.35
C GLY A 105 11.38 7.46 -0.17
N GLU A 106 10.90 7.09 0.99
CA GLU A 106 11.77 6.72 2.12
C GLU A 106 12.39 5.32 1.96
N SER A 107 11.80 4.45 1.13
CA SER A 107 12.30 3.11 0.82
C SER A 107 13.33 3.14 -0.31
N PRO A 108 14.47 2.43 -0.18
CA PRO A 108 15.46 2.31 -1.25
C PRO A 108 14.93 1.56 -2.48
N MET A 109 13.88 0.77 -2.31
CA MET A 109 13.23 0.05 -3.40
C MET A 109 12.14 0.88 -4.11
N GLY A 110 11.99 2.13 -3.76
CA GLY A 110 11.10 3.08 -4.43
C GLY A 110 11.56 3.33 -5.86
N LYS A 111 11.28 2.42 -6.77
CA LYS A 111 11.44 2.68 -8.21
C LYS A 111 10.41 3.71 -8.63
N PRO A 112 10.74 4.63 -9.54
CA PRO A 112 9.75 5.49 -10.15
C PRO A 112 8.57 4.65 -10.62
N TYR A 113 7.36 5.04 -10.24
CA TYR A 113 6.15 4.32 -10.63
C TYR A 113 5.92 4.51 -12.13
N ASP A 114 6.21 3.49 -12.93
CA ASP A 114 5.88 3.50 -14.34
C ASP A 114 4.39 3.18 -14.51
N LEU A 115 3.59 4.23 -14.70
CA LEU A 115 2.14 4.08 -14.94
C LEU A 115 1.84 3.20 -16.18
N LYS A 116 2.77 3.08 -17.12
CA LYS A 116 2.67 2.17 -18.25
C LYS A 116 2.92 0.70 -17.84
N ALA A 117 3.57 0.48 -16.68
CA ALA A 117 3.82 -0.86 -16.18
C ALA A 117 2.52 -1.57 -15.76
N ILE A 118 1.45 -0.82 -15.45
CA ILE A 118 0.12 -1.40 -15.14
C ILE A 118 -0.33 -2.32 -16.27
N ALA A 119 -0.19 -1.87 -17.52
CA ALA A 119 -0.57 -2.66 -18.70
C ALA A 119 0.38 -3.82 -18.99
N ARG A 120 1.67 -3.67 -18.64
CA ARG A 120 2.73 -4.64 -18.96
C ARG A 120 2.84 -5.76 -17.94
N ASP A 121 2.42 -5.52 -16.70
CA ASP A 121 2.49 -6.55 -15.66
C ASP A 121 1.39 -7.59 -15.86
N LYS A 122 1.82 -8.81 -16.23
CA LYS A 122 0.91 -9.96 -16.43
C LYS A 122 0.02 -10.24 -15.22
N LYS A 123 0.43 -9.84 -14.01
CA LYS A 123 -0.35 -9.99 -12.77
C LYS A 123 -1.62 -9.13 -12.78
N ASN A 124 -1.63 -8.04 -13.55
CA ASN A 124 -2.79 -7.14 -13.64
C ASN A 124 -3.82 -7.58 -14.70
N LYS A 125 -3.50 -8.52 -15.58
CA LYS A 125 -4.41 -8.99 -16.63
C LYS A 125 -5.79 -9.44 -16.10
N PRO A 126 -5.89 -10.25 -15.02
CA PRO A 126 -7.20 -10.66 -14.51
C PRO A 126 -8.05 -9.46 -14.06
N MET A 127 -7.44 -8.48 -13.41
CA MET A 127 -8.11 -7.25 -12.96
C MET A 127 -8.58 -6.42 -14.17
N ILE A 128 -7.72 -6.22 -15.16
CA ILE A 128 -8.05 -5.47 -16.38
C ILE A 128 -9.24 -6.14 -17.09
N SER A 129 -9.19 -7.47 -17.26
CA SER A 129 -10.28 -8.24 -17.88
C SER A 129 -11.59 -8.13 -17.10
N ALA A 130 -11.54 -8.24 -15.77
CA ALA A 130 -12.72 -8.10 -14.93
C ALA A 130 -13.38 -6.73 -15.06
N ILE A 131 -12.59 -5.65 -15.03
CA ILE A 131 -13.09 -4.29 -15.24
C ILE A 131 -13.67 -4.13 -16.65
N SER A 132 -12.99 -4.65 -17.70
CA SER A 132 -13.47 -4.61 -19.07
C SER A 132 -14.83 -5.30 -19.20
N ILE A 133 -15.01 -6.48 -18.63
CA ILE A 133 -16.29 -7.22 -18.65
C ILE A 133 -17.39 -6.44 -17.91
N GLN A 134 -17.07 -5.88 -16.75
CA GLN A 134 -18.04 -5.18 -15.93
C GLN A 134 -18.48 -3.85 -16.55
N THR A 135 -17.55 -3.13 -17.19
CA THR A 135 -17.80 -1.77 -17.69
C THR A 135 -18.09 -1.70 -19.18
N GLY A 136 -17.73 -2.73 -19.96
CA GLY A 136 -17.73 -2.69 -21.42
C GLY A 136 -16.59 -1.88 -22.05
N LEU A 137 -15.65 -1.36 -21.25
CA LEU A 137 -14.48 -0.63 -21.72
C LEU A 137 -13.48 -1.57 -22.41
N ASN A 138 -12.82 -1.10 -23.46
CA ASN A 138 -11.69 -1.82 -24.05
C ASN A 138 -10.44 -1.69 -23.14
N GLU A 139 -9.40 -2.49 -23.43
CA GLU A 139 -8.19 -2.56 -22.59
C GLU A 139 -7.50 -1.20 -22.41
N GLU A 140 -7.40 -0.38 -23.45
CA GLU A 140 -6.78 0.95 -23.36
C GLU A 140 -7.58 1.90 -22.47
N GLN A 141 -8.91 1.86 -22.57
CA GLN A 141 -9.82 2.63 -21.72
C GLN A 141 -9.70 2.21 -20.26
N VAL A 142 -9.67 0.89 -20.01
CA VAL A 142 -9.46 0.34 -18.66
C VAL A 142 -8.13 0.80 -18.07
N ILE A 143 -7.06 0.79 -18.86
CA ILE A 143 -5.74 1.25 -18.41
C ILE A 143 -5.76 2.74 -18.06
N ARG A 144 -6.43 3.58 -18.86
CA ARG A 144 -6.60 5.00 -18.55
C ARG A 144 -7.40 5.21 -17.27
N PHE A 145 -8.50 4.49 -17.12
CA PHE A 145 -9.33 4.49 -15.92
C PHE A 145 -8.53 4.12 -14.67
N ILE A 146 -7.82 2.99 -14.69
CA ILE A 146 -6.97 2.54 -13.58
C ILE A 146 -5.91 3.59 -13.25
N ARG A 147 -5.20 4.10 -14.26
CA ARG A 147 -4.17 5.12 -14.08
C ARG A 147 -4.71 6.36 -13.35
N ASN A 148 -5.83 6.90 -13.82
CA ASN A 148 -6.43 8.11 -13.25
C ASN A 148 -6.89 7.87 -11.81
N THR A 149 -7.53 6.73 -11.55
CA THR A 149 -7.98 6.36 -10.20
C THR A 149 -6.79 6.15 -9.25
N VAL A 150 -5.72 5.52 -9.70
CA VAL A 150 -4.50 5.32 -8.90
C VAL A 150 -3.87 6.67 -8.54
N ILE A 151 -3.72 7.58 -9.50
CA ILE A 151 -3.14 8.92 -9.25
C ILE A 151 -3.99 9.68 -8.22
N TYR A 152 -5.31 9.69 -8.40
CA TYR A 152 -6.22 10.39 -7.49
C TYR A 152 -6.19 9.79 -6.07
N SER A 153 -6.28 8.47 -5.97
CA SER A 153 -6.21 7.75 -4.69
C SER A 153 -4.87 7.97 -3.98
N HIS A 154 -3.76 8.00 -4.75
CA HIS A 154 -2.43 8.29 -4.21
C HIS A 154 -2.35 9.72 -3.68
N GLY A 155 -2.94 10.69 -4.37
CA GLY A 155 -3.02 12.07 -3.90
C GLY A 155 -3.73 12.17 -2.55
N ILE A 156 -4.93 11.59 -2.41
CA ILE A 156 -5.68 11.55 -1.14
C ILE A 156 -4.86 10.87 -0.05
N ALA A 157 -4.34 9.66 -0.31
CA ALA A 157 -3.59 8.90 0.67
C ALA A 157 -2.30 9.63 1.13
N THR A 158 -1.63 10.33 0.22
CA THR A 158 -0.46 11.16 0.53
C THR A 158 -0.83 12.32 1.46
N MET A 159 -1.90 13.06 1.16
CA MET A 159 -2.37 14.17 1.99
C MET A 159 -2.75 13.70 3.39
N VAL A 160 -3.34 12.51 3.50
CA VAL A 160 -3.68 11.89 4.78
C VAL A 160 -2.43 11.47 5.55
N ALA A 161 -1.52 10.73 4.92
CA ALA A 161 -0.31 10.22 5.57
C ALA A 161 0.65 11.33 6.01
N THR A 162 0.57 12.51 5.36
CA THR A 162 1.34 13.71 5.72
C THR A 162 0.62 14.65 6.68
N GLY A 163 -0.64 14.34 7.05
CA GLY A 163 -1.43 15.15 7.97
C GLY A 163 -2.02 16.43 7.38
N VAL A 164 -1.90 16.63 6.07
CA VAL A 164 -2.47 17.79 5.34
C VAL A 164 -4.00 17.68 5.26
N PHE A 165 -4.51 16.46 5.13
CA PHE A 165 -5.94 16.18 5.07
C PHE A 165 -6.36 15.26 6.22
N LYS A 166 -7.44 15.63 6.91
CA LYS A 166 -8.05 14.83 7.98
C LYS A 166 -9.48 14.50 7.60
N GLY A 167 -9.83 13.23 7.62
CA GLY A 167 -11.17 12.75 7.33
C GLY A 167 -11.31 11.27 7.69
N SER A 168 -12.51 10.77 7.68
CA SER A 168 -12.81 9.37 7.89
C SER A 168 -12.48 8.53 6.65
N GLU A 169 -12.24 7.23 6.84
CA GLU A 169 -12.10 6.27 5.72
C GLU A 169 -13.31 6.35 4.77
N LYS A 170 -14.52 6.53 5.32
CA LYS A 170 -15.76 6.64 4.55
C LYS A 170 -15.76 7.86 3.62
N GLU A 171 -15.35 9.03 4.13
CA GLU A 171 -15.28 10.26 3.32
C GLU A 171 -14.27 10.13 2.19
N MET A 172 -13.10 9.57 2.48
CA MET A 172 -12.05 9.37 1.48
C MET A 172 -12.48 8.39 0.39
N MET A 173 -13.15 7.29 0.78
CA MET A 173 -13.68 6.34 -0.18
C MET A 173 -14.80 6.93 -1.02
N ALA A 174 -15.66 7.78 -0.45
CA ALA A 174 -16.68 8.51 -1.24
C ALA A 174 -16.02 9.40 -2.31
N MET A 175 -14.99 10.17 -1.95
CA MET A 175 -14.24 11.00 -2.91
C MET A 175 -13.58 10.16 -4.02
N ILE A 176 -13.03 8.99 -3.69
CA ILE A 176 -12.41 8.10 -4.68
C ILE A 176 -13.46 7.51 -5.62
N ASN A 177 -14.62 7.10 -5.08
CA ASN A 177 -15.71 6.54 -5.88
C ASN A 177 -16.31 7.60 -6.82
N ASP A 178 -16.55 8.83 -6.34
CA ASP A 178 -17.04 9.93 -7.16
C ASP A 178 -16.07 10.27 -8.30
N ALA A 179 -14.75 10.24 -8.01
CA ALA A 179 -13.73 10.42 -9.03
C ALA A 179 -13.70 9.25 -10.03
N ALA A 180 -13.81 8.01 -9.57
CA ALA A 180 -13.86 6.82 -10.43
C ALA A 180 -15.08 6.86 -11.36
N ASP A 181 -16.26 7.23 -10.85
CA ASP A 181 -17.46 7.42 -11.65
C ASP A 181 -17.24 8.50 -12.73
N SER A 182 -16.60 9.61 -12.38
CA SER A 182 -16.23 10.66 -13.33
C SER A 182 -15.25 10.15 -14.40
N PHE A 183 -14.24 9.35 -14.03
CA PHE A 183 -13.28 8.79 -14.98
C PHE A 183 -13.93 7.78 -15.94
N ILE A 184 -14.91 7.02 -15.49
CA ILE A 184 -15.69 6.11 -16.35
C ILE A 184 -16.57 6.92 -17.32
N ALA A 185 -17.22 7.98 -16.83
CA ALA A 185 -18.03 8.86 -17.65
C ALA A 185 -17.21 9.54 -18.77
N MET A 186 -15.92 9.90 -18.49
CA MET A 186 -15.01 10.42 -19.52
C MET A 186 -14.74 9.42 -20.65
N GLU A 187 -14.89 8.12 -20.40
CA GLU A 187 -14.76 7.08 -21.43
C GLU A 187 -16.08 6.81 -22.17
N GLY A 188 -17.13 7.60 -21.92
CA GLY A 188 -18.42 7.51 -22.59
C GLY A 188 -19.39 6.50 -21.98
N ILE A 189 -19.10 5.98 -20.81
CA ILE A 189 -19.95 5.01 -20.09
C ILE A 189 -20.71 5.73 -18.97
N ASP A 190 -22.02 5.46 -18.87
CA ASP A 190 -22.84 5.91 -17.77
C ASP A 190 -22.53 5.10 -16.49
N PRO A 191 -22.00 5.74 -15.43
CA PRO A 191 -21.67 5.02 -14.19
C PRO A 191 -22.85 4.36 -13.51
N GLU A 192 -24.08 4.90 -13.66
CA GLU A 192 -25.30 4.32 -13.08
C GLU A 192 -25.60 2.93 -13.66
N LYS A 193 -25.21 2.65 -14.92
CA LYS A 193 -25.39 1.35 -15.56
C LYS A 193 -24.43 0.28 -15.02
N ILE A 194 -23.28 0.69 -14.46
CA ILE A 194 -22.27 -0.23 -13.94
C ILE A 194 -22.59 -0.60 -12.48
N SER A 195 -23.06 0.34 -11.69
CA SER A 195 -23.26 0.16 -10.26
C SER A 195 -24.44 -0.76 -9.90
N GLY A 196 -25.23 -1.23 -10.87
CA GLY A 196 -26.42 -2.07 -10.62
C GLY A 196 -27.50 -1.36 -9.78
N LYS A 197 -27.36 -0.04 -9.58
CA LYS A 197 -28.36 0.79 -8.90
C LYS A 197 -29.47 1.12 -9.90
N GLU A 198 -30.20 0.10 -10.40
CA GLU A 198 -31.53 0.39 -10.89
C GLU A 198 -32.31 1.11 -9.80
N LYS A 199 -32.62 2.37 -10.02
CA LYS A 199 -33.56 3.12 -9.17
C LYS A 199 -34.84 2.29 -9.11
N LYS A 200 -35.09 1.63 -7.98
CA LYS A 200 -36.48 1.24 -7.66
C LYS A 200 -37.28 2.55 -7.66
N ARG A 201 -38.01 2.77 -8.77
CA ARG A 201 -39.07 3.73 -8.85
C ARG A 201 -40.22 3.32 -7.94
#